data_1059be9ba84eca8f5f8f95499e6314cc
#
_entry.id   1059be9ba84eca8f5f8f95499e6314cc
#
_cell.length_a   1.000
_cell.length_b   1.000
_cell.length_c   1.000
_cell.angle_alpha   90.00
_cell.angle_beta   90.00
_cell.angle_gamma   90.00
#
_symmetry.space_group_name_H-M   'P 1'
#
loop_
_entity.id
_entity.type
_entity.pdbx_description
1 polymer ?
#
loop_
_entity_poly.entity_id
_entity_poly.type
_entity_poly.pdbx_seq_one_letter_code
_entity_poly.pdbx_strand_id
1 'polypeptide(L)'
;MATFTDHYNLEKPSGTEVVNVDITNANSDKIDAALWNNVSSVLIGTLSSSGWSGNAQTIQVVGLEPTGYVYLAFPESTSFQAYAKAGIYPSNVTITNSITFNCTKPPTNNIVVNIVKIKVGA
;
A
#
# COMPACT_ATOMS: atom_id res chain seq x y z
N MET A 1 20.45 -11.67 32.95
CA MET A 1 21.09 -10.66 32.11
C MET A 1 20.00 -9.94 31.34
N ALA A 2 20.03 -8.63 31.31
CA ALA A 2 19.08 -7.84 30.57
C ALA A 2 19.33 -7.97 29.06
N THR A 3 18.26 -7.98 28.28
CA THR A 3 18.29 -7.96 26.81
C THR A 3 17.48 -6.77 26.31
N PHE A 4 17.61 -6.48 25.03
CA PHE A 4 16.95 -5.32 24.42
C PHE A 4 16.16 -5.76 23.19
N THR A 5 15.14 -4.98 22.85
CA THR A 5 14.39 -5.20 21.62
C THR A 5 15.24 -4.79 20.41
N ASP A 6 15.04 -5.44 19.28
CA ASP A 6 15.90 -5.26 18.10
C ASP A 6 15.80 -3.86 17.51
N HIS A 7 14.60 -3.28 17.46
CA HIS A 7 14.34 -2.01 16.77
C HIS A 7 14.34 -0.80 17.71
N TYR A 8 13.85 -0.97 18.93
CA TYR A 8 13.70 0.14 19.86
C TYR A 8 14.71 0.13 20.98
N ASN A 9 15.53 -0.92 21.05
CA ASN A 9 16.54 -1.09 22.07
C ASN A 9 15.99 -0.92 23.50
N LEU A 10 14.76 -1.41 23.70
CA LEU A 10 14.11 -1.36 25.00
C LEU A 10 14.63 -2.47 25.88
N GLU A 11 14.93 -2.16 27.13
CA GLU A 11 15.43 -3.14 28.07
C GLU A 11 14.33 -4.15 28.42
N LYS A 12 14.69 -5.41 28.32
CA LYS A 12 13.84 -6.51 28.76
C LYS A 12 14.21 -6.93 30.17
N PRO A 13 13.29 -7.61 30.90
CA PRO A 13 13.60 -8.09 32.26
C PRO A 13 14.86 -8.95 32.29
N SER A 14 15.59 -8.84 33.39
CA SER A 14 16.83 -9.59 33.56
C SER A 14 16.55 -11.06 33.90
N GLY A 15 17.57 -11.90 33.73
CA GLY A 15 17.49 -13.33 33.99
C GLY A 15 17.38 -13.73 35.46
N THR A 16 17.51 -12.79 36.39
CA THR A 16 17.27 -13.06 37.80
C THR A 16 15.79 -13.10 38.14
N GLU A 17 14.96 -12.60 37.27
CA GLU A 17 13.52 -12.65 37.38
C GLU A 17 13.02 -13.92 36.72
N VAL A 18 11.91 -14.46 37.22
CA VAL A 18 11.30 -15.62 36.58
C VAL A 18 10.54 -15.14 35.35
N VAL A 19 11.28 -14.83 34.32
CA VAL A 19 10.75 -14.33 33.03
C VAL A 19 11.12 -15.32 31.95
N ASN A 20 10.15 -15.68 31.14
CA ASN A 20 10.40 -16.49 29.98
C ASN A 20 10.88 -15.58 28.85
N VAL A 21 12.17 -15.64 28.56
CA VAL A 21 12.82 -14.81 27.55
C VAL A 21 12.25 -15.05 26.16
N ASP A 22 11.87 -16.29 25.85
CA ASP A 22 11.28 -16.62 24.54
C ASP A 22 9.93 -15.94 24.33
N ILE A 23 9.10 -15.89 25.36
CA ILE A 23 7.81 -15.19 25.31
C ILE A 23 8.04 -13.69 25.13
N THR A 24 8.97 -13.11 25.86
CA THR A 24 9.31 -11.68 25.76
C THR A 24 9.82 -11.34 24.35
N ASN A 25 10.69 -12.15 23.80
CA ASN A 25 11.22 -11.96 22.46
C ASN A 25 10.13 -12.11 21.40
N ALA A 26 9.23 -13.08 21.54
CA ALA A 26 8.13 -13.29 20.62
C ALA A 26 7.18 -12.07 20.59
N ASN A 27 6.93 -11.46 21.75
CA ASN A 27 6.11 -10.24 21.82
C ASN A 27 6.80 -9.06 21.15
N SER A 28 8.12 -8.92 21.31
CA SER A 28 8.90 -7.87 20.64
C SER A 28 8.86 -8.03 19.12
N ASP A 29 8.99 -9.24 18.63
CA ASP A 29 8.96 -9.55 17.20
C ASP A 29 7.57 -9.25 16.61
N LYS A 30 6.50 -9.52 17.35
CA LYS A 30 5.13 -9.18 16.93
C LYS A 30 4.93 -7.66 16.82
N ILE A 31 5.48 -6.89 17.73
CA ILE A 31 5.42 -5.42 17.67
C ILE A 31 6.17 -4.91 16.45
N ASP A 32 7.36 -5.43 16.17
CA ASP A 32 8.12 -5.07 14.98
C ASP A 32 7.36 -5.37 13.70
N ALA A 33 6.76 -6.54 13.58
CA ALA A 33 5.99 -6.94 12.43
C ALA A 33 4.76 -6.02 12.23
N ALA A 34 4.07 -5.67 13.32
CA ALA A 34 2.92 -4.78 13.26
C ALA A 34 3.31 -3.38 12.79
N LEU A 35 4.43 -2.86 13.26
CA LEU A 35 4.93 -1.54 12.85
C LEU A 35 5.36 -1.56 11.39
N TRP A 36 6.02 -2.61 10.94
CA TRP A 36 6.41 -2.76 9.54
C TRP A 36 5.18 -2.82 8.62
N ASN A 37 4.15 -3.56 9.01
CA ASN A 37 2.92 -3.68 8.23
C ASN A 37 2.10 -2.38 8.17
N ASN A 38 2.36 -1.42 9.05
CA ASN A 38 1.72 -0.11 9.04
C ASN A 38 2.44 0.91 8.14
N VAL A 39 3.57 0.54 7.58
CA VAL A 39 4.26 1.34 6.58
C VAL A 39 3.49 1.22 5.25
N SER A 40 3.77 2.10 4.31
CA SER A 40 3.13 2.07 2.99
C SER A 40 3.41 0.76 2.25
N SER A 41 2.47 0.35 1.45
CA SER A 41 2.64 -0.79 0.54
C SER A 41 2.30 -0.36 -0.89
N VAL A 42 2.80 -1.12 -1.86
CA VAL A 42 2.57 -0.83 -3.28
C VAL A 42 1.71 -1.93 -3.88
N LEU A 43 0.63 -1.50 -4.53
CA LEU A 43 -0.28 -2.36 -5.27
C LEU A 43 -0.11 -2.08 -6.76
N ILE A 44 -0.38 -3.06 -7.60
CA ILE A 44 -0.23 -2.92 -9.05
C ILE A 44 -1.58 -3.14 -9.71
N GLY A 45 -1.94 -2.23 -10.62
CA GLY A 45 -3.15 -2.37 -11.43
C GLY A 45 -2.82 -2.18 -12.91
N THR A 46 -3.67 -2.70 -13.76
CA THR A 46 -3.56 -2.53 -15.20
C THR A 46 -4.85 -1.91 -15.76
N LEU A 47 -4.69 -0.81 -16.48
CA LEU A 47 -5.77 -0.16 -17.22
C LEU A 47 -5.74 -0.70 -18.65
N SER A 48 -6.76 -1.45 -19.03
CA SER A 48 -6.81 -2.00 -20.39
C SER A 48 -7.21 -0.94 -21.40
N SER A 49 -6.67 -1.02 -22.61
CA SER A 49 -7.00 -0.09 -23.69
C SER A 49 -8.47 -0.15 -24.10
N SER A 50 -9.11 -1.30 -23.89
CA SER A 50 -10.52 -1.52 -24.25
C SER A 50 -11.50 -1.28 -23.11
N GLY A 51 -11.03 -1.04 -21.89
CA GLY A 51 -11.86 -0.93 -20.71
C GLY A 51 -12.40 0.48 -20.41
N TRP A 52 -12.07 1.46 -21.23
CA TRP A 52 -12.50 2.84 -21.03
C TRP A 52 -13.95 3.03 -21.47
N SER A 53 -14.74 3.63 -20.59
CA SER A 53 -16.13 3.97 -20.85
C SER A 53 -16.38 5.39 -20.38
N GLY A 54 -16.74 6.29 -21.28
CA GLY A 54 -16.97 7.68 -20.93
C GLY A 54 -15.74 8.36 -20.30
N ASN A 55 -14.54 8.04 -20.79
CA ASN A 55 -13.26 8.54 -20.26
C ASN A 55 -12.98 8.10 -18.82
N ALA A 56 -13.55 6.98 -18.39
CA ALA A 56 -13.32 6.40 -17.07
C ALA A 56 -13.14 4.88 -17.17
N GLN A 57 -12.35 4.34 -16.27
CA GLN A 57 -12.18 2.88 -16.12
C GLN A 57 -12.06 2.54 -14.65
N THR A 58 -12.86 1.57 -14.20
CA THR A 58 -12.78 1.03 -12.85
C THR A 58 -12.10 -0.32 -12.91
N ILE A 59 -11.08 -0.50 -12.06
CA ILE A 59 -10.35 -1.76 -11.96
C ILE A 59 -10.44 -2.33 -10.56
N GLN A 60 -10.27 -3.64 -10.46
CA GLN A 60 -10.22 -4.35 -9.19
C GLN A 60 -8.77 -4.55 -8.78
N VAL A 61 -8.41 -4.06 -7.60
CA VAL A 61 -7.08 -4.24 -7.01
C VAL A 61 -7.27 -4.64 -5.56
N VAL A 62 -6.89 -5.85 -5.22
CA VAL A 62 -7.03 -6.37 -3.85
C VAL A 62 -6.15 -5.55 -2.91
N GLY A 63 -6.73 -5.11 -1.80
CA GLY A 63 -6.05 -4.31 -0.80
C GLY A 63 -6.47 -2.85 -0.75
N LEU A 64 -7.31 -2.38 -1.68
CA LEU A 64 -7.85 -1.04 -1.64
C LEU A 64 -9.02 -0.96 -0.66
N GLU A 65 -9.00 0.06 0.20
CA GLU A 65 -10.02 0.29 1.22
C GLU A 65 -10.53 1.74 1.17
N PRO A 66 -11.83 1.97 1.34
CA PRO A 66 -12.41 3.32 1.23
C PRO A 66 -12.11 4.23 2.42
N THR A 67 -11.69 3.69 3.55
CA THR A 67 -11.39 4.48 4.75
C THR A 67 -10.06 4.08 5.37
N GLY A 68 -9.42 5.03 6.06
CA GLY A 68 -8.18 4.78 6.79
C GLY A 68 -6.91 4.84 5.96
N TYR A 69 -7.00 5.10 4.66
CA TYR A 69 -5.84 5.14 3.76
C TYR A 69 -5.96 6.25 2.74
N VAL A 70 -4.80 6.72 2.29
CA VAL A 70 -4.65 7.58 1.13
C VAL A 70 -3.90 6.81 0.07
N TYR A 71 -4.25 7.00 -1.18
CA TYR A 71 -3.63 6.30 -2.29
C TYR A 71 -2.98 7.29 -3.24
N LEU A 72 -1.76 6.98 -3.64
CA LEU A 72 -1.01 7.73 -4.65
C LEU A 72 -0.76 6.79 -5.82
N ALA A 73 -1.26 7.14 -6.98
CA ALA A 73 -1.11 6.34 -8.19
C ALA A 73 -0.14 7.01 -9.16
N PHE A 74 0.73 6.23 -9.75
CA PHE A 74 1.66 6.69 -10.77
C PHE A 74 1.92 5.55 -11.77
N PRO A 75 2.22 5.87 -13.03
CA PRO A 75 2.46 4.84 -14.03
C PRO A 75 3.80 4.17 -13.84
N GLU A 76 3.89 2.92 -14.25
CA GLU A 76 5.17 2.26 -14.44
C GLU A 76 5.96 2.99 -15.52
N SER A 77 7.31 2.91 -15.48
CA SER A 77 8.18 3.63 -16.38
C SER A 77 7.88 3.38 -17.86
N THR A 78 7.49 2.16 -18.22
CA THR A 78 7.10 1.80 -19.58
C THR A 78 5.77 2.39 -20.03
N SER A 79 4.91 2.76 -19.08
CA SER A 79 3.59 3.33 -19.34
C SER A 79 3.52 4.84 -19.16
N PHE A 80 4.60 5.46 -18.72
CA PHE A 80 4.61 6.87 -18.31
C PHE A 80 4.14 7.80 -19.43
N GLN A 81 4.67 7.67 -20.65
CA GLN A 81 4.33 8.56 -21.74
C GLN A 81 2.87 8.44 -22.15
N ALA A 82 2.35 7.21 -22.26
CA ALA A 82 0.97 6.96 -22.60
C ALA A 82 0.01 7.47 -21.50
N TYR A 83 0.39 7.28 -20.24
CA TYR A 83 -0.35 7.77 -19.08
C TYR A 83 -0.46 9.30 -19.09
N ALA A 84 0.67 9.97 -19.26
CA ALA A 84 0.71 11.44 -19.29
C ALA A 84 -0.04 12.01 -20.50
N LYS A 85 0.13 11.40 -21.67
CA LYS A 85 -0.53 11.85 -22.90
C LYS A 85 -2.05 11.71 -22.83
N ALA A 86 -2.52 10.66 -22.18
CA ALA A 86 -3.95 10.42 -22.01
C ALA A 86 -4.57 11.30 -20.91
N GLY A 87 -3.76 11.96 -20.09
CA GLY A 87 -4.22 12.78 -18.98
C GLY A 87 -4.94 11.95 -17.92
N ILE A 88 -4.37 10.81 -17.59
CA ILE A 88 -4.98 9.86 -16.64
C ILE A 88 -4.78 10.35 -15.22
N TYR A 89 -5.81 10.25 -14.40
CA TYR A 89 -5.74 10.54 -12.97
C TYR A 89 -6.71 9.63 -12.21
N PRO A 90 -6.35 9.22 -10.98
CA PRO A 90 -7.22 8.38 -10.16
C PRO A 90 -8.30 9.18 -9.44
N SER A 91 -9.43 8.54 -9.19
CA SER A 91 -10.43 9.00 -8.22
C SER A 91 -10.15 8.40 -6.84
N ASN A 92 -10.78 8.95 -5.81
CA ASN A 92 -10.71 8.37 -4.48
C ASN A 92 -11.31 6.96 -4.47
N VAL A 93 -10.77 6.10 -3.62
CA VAL A 93 -11.33 4.77 -3.40
C VAL A 93 -12.58 4.90 -2.54
N THR A 94 -13.71 4.48 -3.07
CA THR A 94 -15.02 4.52 -2.37
C THR A 94 -15.60 3.14 -2.15
N ILE A 95 -15.06 2.13 -2.85
CA ILE A 95 -15.51 0.75 -2.78
C ILE A 95 -14.28 -0.13 -2.53
N THR A 96 -14.40 -1.09 -1.62
CA THR A 96 -13.32 -2.01 -1.30
C THR A 96 -12.81 -2.74 -2.55
N ASN A 97 -11.49 -2.81 -2.70
CA ASN A 97 -10.80 -3.46 -3.82
C ASN A 97 -11.09 -2.87 -5.20
N SER A 98 -11.57 -1.62 -5.25
CA SER A 98 -11.96 -0.99 -6.50
C SER A 98 -11.44 0.43 -6.57
N ILE A 99 -10.94 0.83 -7.73
CA ILE A 99 -10.49 2.20 -7.97
C ILE A 99 -10.86 2.60 -9.41
N THR A 100 -11.29 3.83 -9.57
CA THR A 100 -11.64 4.38 -10.88
C THR A 100 -10.57 5.37 -11.33
N PHE A 101 -10.11 5.20 -12.55
CA PHE A 101 -9.23 6.15 -13.22
C PHE A 101 -10.01 6.91 -14.28
N ASN A 102 -9.68 8.18 -14.43
CA ASN A 102 -10.28 9.07 -15.45
C ASN A 102 -9.20 9.49 -16.44
N CYS A 103 -9.58 9.89 -17.61
CA CYS A 103 -8.65 10.41 -18.63
C CYS A 103 -9.32 11.50 -19.46
N THR A 104 -8.49 12.30 -20.12
CA THR A 104 -9.00 13.30 -21.10
C THR A 104 -9.26 12.66 -22.45
N LYS A 105 -8.45 11.65 -22.82
CA LYS A 105 -8.62 10.86 -24.02
C LYS A 105 -8.11 9.45 -23.77
N PRO A 106 -8.93 8.41 -24.01
CA PRO A 106 -8.49 7.04 -23.77
C PRO A 106 -7.22 6.68 -24.54
N PRO A 107 -6.24 6.05 -23.87
CA PRO A 107 -5.04 5.57 -24.53
C PRO A 107 -5.32 4.36 -25.41
N THR A 108 -4.45 4.12 -26.38
CA THR A 108 -4.55 2.96 -27.28
C THR A 108 -3.80 1.74 -26.75
N ASN A 109 -3.01 1.91 -25.69
CA ASN A 109 -2.21 0.85 -25.07
C ASN A 109 -2.72 0.55 -23.66
N ASN A 110 -2.41 -0.64 -23.17
CA ASN A 110 -2.59 -0.96 -21.76
C ASN A 110 -1.61 -0.15 -20.92
N ILE A 111 -2.09 0.32 -19.76
CA ILE A 111 -1.30 1.14 -18.84
C ILE A 111 -1.14 0.38 -17.54
N VAL A 112 0.10 0.15 -17.11
CA VAL A 112 0.38 -0.41 -15.79
C VAL A 112 0.61 0.73 -14.82
N VAL A 113 -0.11 0.70 -13.69
CA VAL A 113 -0.02 1.72 -12.66
C VAL A 113 0.40 1.09 -11.34
N ASN A 114 1.22 1.83 -10.60
CA ASN A 114 1.55 1.52 -9.22
C ASN A 114 0.69 2.39 -8.31
N ILE A 115 0.14 1.78 -7.28
CA ILE A 115 -0.73 2.47 -6.31
C ILE A 115 -0.08 2.32 -4.94
N VAL A 116 0.39 3.43 -4.39
CA VAL A 116 0.98 3.45 -3.05
C VAL A 116 -0.14 3.60 -2.04
N LYS A 117 -0.24 2.63 -1.14
CA LYS A 117 -1.22 2.62 -0.05
C LYS A 117 -0.56 3.19 1.20
N ILE A 118 -1.06 4.30 1.71
CA ILE A 118 -0.51 4.99 2.86
C ILE A 118 -1.57 5.04 3.95
N LYS A 119 -1.25 4.51 5.12
CA LYS A 119 -2.16 4.56 6.27
C LYS A 119 -2.25 5.98 6.80
N VAL A 120 -3.47 6.45 7.05
CA VAL A 120 -3.76 7.78 7.57
C VAL A 120 -4.37 7.64 8.96
N GLY A 121 -3.90 8.50 9.87
CA GLY A 121 -4.36 8.49 11.25
C GLY A 121 -3.52 7.60 12.14
N ALA A 122 -3.83 7.62 13.40
CA ALA A 122 -3.15 6.84 14.42
C ALA A 122 -3.69 5.42 14.49
#